data_09309687edb1829778db4ae9e2d7050a
#
_entry.id   09309687edb1829778db4ae9e2d7050a
#
_cell.length_a   1.000
_cell.length_b   1.000
_cell.length_c   1.000
_cell.angle_alpha   90.00
_cell.angle_beta   90.00
_cell.angle_gamma   90.00
#
_symmetry.space_group_name_H-M   'P 1'
#
loop_
_entity.id
_entity.type
_entity.pdbx_description
1 polymer ?
#
loop_
_entity_poly.entity_id
_entity_poly.type
_entity_poly.pdbx_seq_one_letter_code
_entity_poly.pdbx_strand_id
1 'polypeptide(L)'
;MKIDVVINSDLAIREAMKILDKVAEKCLLVVDGHKKLLGTLTDGDLRRSILSGVEFSEDISDSYKVDPVFLVQNQYTIDKAEKILNDNKIDLLPIVDKEHKVLDYLTLSKINKSKKINNSLDNVSVVIMAGGEGVRMRPFTNVLPKPLVPIHGKPIIEHIIERFTKVYCSDFHLTVNYKRKILKAYFEELQPKYDVSFVDEDKPLGTAGSLQFLRGKFKNPFFVT
;
A
#
# COMPACT_ATOMS: atom_id res chain seq x y z
N MET A 1 5.40 8.27 -19.82
CA MET A 1 4.36 7.53 -19.10
C MET A 1 3.02 8.09 -19.56
N LYS A 2 2.07 7.26 -20.00
CA LYS A 2 0.73 7.73 -20.41
C LYS A 2 -0.07 7.93 -19.13
N ILE A 3 -0.51 9.16 -18.89
CA ILE A 3 -1.33 9.48 -17.72
C ILE A 3 -2.78 9.31 -18.16
N ASP A 4 -3.42 8.22 -17.73
CA ASP A 4 -4.73 7.78 -18.21
C ASP A 4 -5.88 8.76 -17.90
N VAL A 5 -5.63 9.76 -17.04
CA VAL A 5 -6.60 10.81 -16.67
C VAL A 5 -6.45 12.12 -17.44
N VAL A 6 -5.55 12.22 -18.43
CA VAL A 6 -5.31 13.44 -19.22
C VAL A 6 -6.08 13.38 -20.53
N ILE A 7 -6.87 14.41 -20.80
CA ILE A 7 -7.69 14.57 -22.01
C ILE A 7 -7.50 15.95 -22.64
N ASN A 8 -7.75 16.08 -23.93
CA ASN A 8 -7.76 17.36 -24.65
C ASN A 8 -9.10 18.09 -24.48
N SER A 9 -9.08 19.41 -24.58
CA SER A 9 -10.28 20.26 -24.43
C SER A 9 -11.28 20.14 -25.59
N ASP A 10 -10.85 19.62 -26.73
CA ASP A 10 -11.68 19.38 -27.92
C ASP A 10 -12.38 18.00 -27.93
N LEU A 11 -12.25 17.24 -26.83
CA LEU A 11 -12.86 15.93 -26.72
C LEU A 11 -14.38 16.04 -26.56
N ALA A 12 -15.15 15.19 -27.24
CA ALA A 12 -16.60 15.15 -27.08
C ALA A 12 -17.02 14.69 -25.68
N ILE A 13 -18.11 15.24 -25.14
CA ILE A 13 -18.71 14.89 -23.83
C ILE A 13 -18.87 13.38 -23.68
N ARG A 14 -19.41 12.71 -24.69
CA ARG A 14 -19.60 11.25 -24.70
C ARG A 14 -18.28 10.49 -24.47
N GLU A 15 -17.19 10.92 -25.08
CA GLU A 15 -15.89 10.26 -24.95
C GLU A 15 -15.25 10.55 -23.58
N ALA A 16 -15.41 11.79 -23.08
CA ALA A 16 -14.96 12.13 -21.73
C ALA A 16 -15.66 11.28 -20.65
N MET A 17 -16.98 11.05 -20.79
CA MET A 17 -17.74 10.15 -19.91
C MET A 17 -17.21 8.72 -19.96
N LYS A 18 -16.93 8.18 -21.14
CA LYS A 18 -16.35 6.82 -21.29
C LYS A 18 -14.98 6.70 -20.64
N ILE A 19 -14.17 7.76 -20.69
CA ILE A 19 -12.86 7.77 -20.04
C ILE A 19 -13.03 7.82 -18.52
N LEU A 20 -13.91 8.68 -18.00
CA LEU A 20 -14.22 8.75 -16.56
C LEU A 20 -14.74 7.41 -16.01
N ASP A 21 -15.53 6.69 -16.76
CA ASP A 21 -16.04 5.35 -16.36
C ASP A 21 -14.93 4.29 -16.32
N LYS A 22 -13.88 4.43 -17.14
CA LYS A 22 -12.77 3.47 -17.21
C LYS A 22 -11.65 3.72 -16.22
N VAL A 23 -11.45 4.99 -15.81
CA VAL A 23 -10.39 5.34 -14.87
C VAL A 23 -10.88 5.20 -13.43
N ALA A 24 -9.97 4.85 -12.52
CA ALA A 24 -10.30 4.70 -11.10
C ALA A 24 -10.54 6.06 -10.41
N GLU A 25 -9.99 7.12 -10.98
CA GLU A 25 -10.11 8.49 -10.50
C GLU A 25 -11.43 9.12 -10.97
N LYS A 26 -12.07 9.90 -10.10
CA LYS A 26 -13.34 10.58 -10.38
C LYS A 26 -13.17 11.93 -11.08
N CYS A 27 -11.99 12.22 -11.60
CA CYS A 27 -11.62 13.51 -12.15
C CYS A 27 -10.64 13.32 -13.31
N LEU A 28 -10.81 14.08 -14.40
CA LEU A 28 -9.89 14.15 -15.52
C LEU A 28 -9.16 15.50 -15.53
N LEU A 29 -7.95 15.52 -16.08
CA LEU A 29 -7.14 16.71 -16.32
C LEU A 29 -7.31 17.14 -17.77
N VAL A 30 -7.83 18.34 -17.96
CA VAL A 30 -8.03 18.92 -19.30
C VAL A 30 -6.78 19.72 -19.66
N VAL A 31 -6.23 19.44 -20.84
CA VAL A 31 -5.01 20.08 -21.36
C VAL A 31 -5.22 20.61 -22.78
N ASP A 32 -4.34 21.52 -23.17
CA ASP A 32 -4.22 21.95 -24.57
C ASP A 32 -3.34 20.98 -25.41
N GLY A 33 -3.17 21.29 -26.71
CA GLY A 33 -2.32 20.52 -27.62
C GLY A 33 -0.84 20.46 -27.23
N HIS A 34 -0.39 21.30 -26.31
CA HIS A 34 0.99 21.31 -25.75
C HIS A 34 1.07 20.68 -24.37
N LYS A 35 0.01 20.00 -23.90
CA LYS A 35 -0.15 19.37 -22.56
C LYS A 35 -0.16 20.37 -21.40
N LYS A 36 -0.43 21.66 -21.66
CA LYS A 36 -0.58 22.65 -20.61
C LYS A 36 -1.94 22.46 -19.93
N LEU A 37 -1.96 22.48 -18.61
CA LEU A 37 -3.17 22.33 -17.80
C LEU A 37 -4.13 23.49 -18.05
N LEU A 38 -5.33 23.20 -18.50
CA LEU A 38 -6.43 24.14 -18.70
C LEU A 38 -7.44 24.08 -17.55
N GLY A 39 -7.71 22.87 -17.06
CA GLY A 39 -8.73 22.66 -16.03
C GLY A 39 -8.85 21.24 -15.54
N THR A 40 -9.91 21.01 -14.76
CA THR A 40 -10.32 19.70 -14.27
C THR A 40 -11.78 19.44 -14.62
N LEU A 41 -12.10 18.18 -14.96
CA LEU A 41 -13.43 17.74 -15.36
C LEU A 41 -13.86 16.56 -14.49
N THR A 42 -15.00 16.70 -13.81
CA THR A 42 -15.60 15.65 -12.98
C THR A 42 -16.92 15.17 -13.57
N ASP A 43 -17.44 14.03 -13.06
CA ASP A 43 -18.79 13.56 -13.41
C ASP A 43 -19.86 14.63 -13.12
N GLY A 44 -19.71 15.36 -12.02
CA GLY A 44 -20.61 16.45 -11.64
C GLY A 44 -20.60 17.62 -12.65
N ASP A 45 -19.44 17.92 -13.24
CA ASP A 45 -19.32 18.98 -14.25
C ASP A 45 -20.04 18.54 -15.54
N LEU A 46 -19.75 17.35 -16.04
CA LEU A 46 -20.43 16.78 -17.22
C LEU A 46 -21.94 16.71 -17.05
N ARG A 47 -22.41 16.26 -15.88
CA ARG A 47 -23.84 16.21 -15.57
C ARG A 47 -24.48 17.59 -15.61
N ARG A 48 -23.84 18.63 -15.07
CA ARG A 48 -24.34 20.00 -15.12
C ARG A 48 -24.42 20.53 -16.57
N SER A 49 -23.39 20.28 -17.37
CA SER A 49 -23.37 20.68 -18.79
C SER A 49 -24.51 20.03 -19.59
N ILE A 50 -24.75 18.73 -19.40
CA ILE A 50 -25.86 18.02 -20.04
C ILE A 50 -27.21 18.59 -19.58
N LEU A 51 -27.38 18.85 -18.30
CA LEU A 51 -28.64 19.45 -17.80
C LEU A 51 -28.86 20.89 -18.28
N SER A 52 -27.80 21.62 -18.64
CA SER A 52 -27.91 22.96 -19.24
C SER A 52 -28.16 22.91 -20.75
N GLY A 53 -28.26 21.73 -21.35
CA GLY A 53 -28.64 21.56 -22.75
C GLY A 53 -27.49 21.27 -23.70
N VAL A 54 -26.26 21.05 -23.20
CA VAL A 54 -25.11 20.67 -24.05
C VAL A 54 -25.31 19.26 -24.56
N GLU A 55 -25.15 19.03 -25.86
CA GLU A 55 -25.34 17.71 -26.47
C GLU A 55 -24.11 16.80 -26.25
N PHE A 56 -24.35 15.49 -26.26
CA PHE A 56 -23.29 14.49 -26.09
C PHE A 56 -22.21 14.51 -27.18
N SER A 57 -22.52 15.09 -28.35
CA SER A 57 -21.64 15.23 -29.50
C SER A 57 -20.76 16.48 -29.43
N GLU A 58 -21.12 17.45 -28.58
CA GLU A 58 -20.36 18.67 -28.38
C GLU A 58 -19.08 18.40 -27.58
N ASP A 59 -18.09 19.28 -27.72
CA ASP A 59 -16.83 19.18 -26.97
C ASP A 59 -17.00 19.66 -25.53
N ILE A 60 -15.97 19.41 -24.72
CA ILE A 60 -15.97 19.74 -23.31
C ILE A 60 -15.49 21.16 -23.01
N SER A 61 -15.28 22.05 -24.01
CA SER A 61 -14.64 23.37 -23.86
C SER A 61 -15.27 24.22 -22.76
N ASP A 62 -16.60 24.17 -22.64
CA ASP A 62 -17.39 24.92 -21.65
C ASP A 62 -17.81 24.08 -20.43
N SER A 63 -17.32 22.84 -20.34
CA SER A 63 -17.82 21.86 -19.37
C SER A 63 -16.86 21.62 -18.18
N TYR A 64 -15.59 22.02 -18.27
CA TYR A 64 -14.61 21.80 -17.22
C TYR A 64 -14.39 23.05 -16.37
N LYS A 65 -13.93 22.82 -15.12
CA LYS A 65 -13.57 23.92 -14.23
C LYS A 65 -12.22 24.47 -14.62
N VAL A 66 -12.15 25.73 -15.00
CA VAL A 66 -10.91 26.49 -15.26
C VAL A 66 -10.19 26.84 -13.97
N ASP A 67 -8.90 27.18 -14.04
CA ASP A 67 -8.04 27.56 -12.91
C ASP A 67 -8.05 26.51 -11.79
N PRO A 68 -7.68 25.27 -12.08
CA PRO A 68 -7.64 24.23 -11.07
C PRO A 68 -6.48 24.47 -10.10
N VAL A 69 -6.64 24.02 -8.86
CA VAL A 69 -5.52 23.97 -7.90
C VAL A 69 -4.52 22.93 -8.39
N PHE A 70 -3.24 23.28 -8.43
CA PHE A 70 -2.15 22.41 -8.87
C PHE A 70 -0.90 22.56 -8.01
N LEU A 71 0.05 21.64 -8.17
CA LEU A 71 1.38 21.68 -7.57
C LEU A 71 2.44 21.84 -8.66
N VAL A 72 3.49 22.64 -8.37
CA VAL A 72 4.68 22.70 -9.23
C VAL A 72 5.68 21.66 -8.76
N GLN A 73 6.21 20.88 -9.70
CA GLN A 73 7.20 19.83 -9.43
C GLN A 73 8.37 20.37 -8.57
N ASN A 74 8.79 19.58 -7.59
CA ASN A 74 9.86 19.91 -6.62
C ASN A 74 9.61 21.15 -5.73
N GLN A 75 8.38 21.71 -5.69
CA GLN A 75 8.04 22.86 -4.86
C GLN A 75 6.97 22.55 -3.79
N TYR A 76 6.73 21.29 -3.48
CA TYR A 76 5.74 20.89 -2.48
C TYR A 76 6.26 19.75 -1.58
N THR A 77 5.62 19.59 -0.43
CA THR A 77 5.77 18.41 0.44
C THR A 77 4.49 17.57 0.36
N ILE A 78 4.61 16.30 0.67
CA ILE A 78 3.47 15.37 0.69
C ILE A 78 2.39 15.83 1.69
N ASP A 79 2.78 16.36 2.85
CA ASP A 79 1.84 16.87 3.86
C ASP A 79 1.09 18.12 3.36
N LYS A 80 1.76 19.00 2.62
CA LYS A 80 1.11 20.14 1.97
C LYS A 80 0.11 19.69 0.90
N ALA A 81 0.48 18.69 0.10
CA ALA A 81 -0.41 18.13 -0.93
C ALA A 81 -1.66 17.49 -0.30
N GLU A 82 -1.48 16.71 0.77
CA GLU A 82 -2.58 16.10 1.51
C GLU A 82 -3.53 17.14 2.12
N LYS A 83 -2.97 18.20 2.72
CA LYS A 83 -3.75 19.30 3.25
C LYS A 83 -4.59 19.99 2.16
N ILE A 84 -4.00 20.27 0.99
CA ILE A 84 -4.71 20.88 -0.14
C ILE A 84 -5.86 19.98 -0.61
N LEU A 85 -5.65 18.66 -0.76
CA LEU A 85 -6.70 17.71 -1.15
C LEU A 85 -7.87 17.73 -0.16
N ASN A 86 -7.57 17.70 1.15
CA ASN A 86 -8.60 17.68 2.20
C ASN A 86 -9.33 19.03 2.34
N ASP A 87 -8.61 20.15 2.42
CA ASP A 87 -9.20 21.49 2.65
C ASP A 87 -10.10 21.90 1.47
N ASN A 88 -9.69 21.61 0.24
CA ASN A 88 -10.46 21.93 -0.97
C ASN A 88 -11.46 20.83 -1.38
N LYS A 89 -11.49 19.70 -0.67
CA LYS A 89 -12.35 18.54 -0.98
C LYS A 89 -12.25 18.10 -2.44
N ILE A 90 -11.02 18.02 -2.96
CA ILE A 90 -10.72 17.61 -4.34
C ILE A 90 -10.16 16.20 -4.35
N ASP A 91 -10.57 15.41 -5.35
CA ASP A 91 -10.16 13.99 -5.47
C ASP A 91 -8.77 13.84 -6.11
N LEU A 92 -8.37 14.80 -6.95
CA LEU A 92 -7.16 14.74 -7.75
C LEU A 92 -6.46 16.11 -7.77
N LEU A 93 -5.14 16.11 -7.53
CA LEU A 93 -4.30 17.29 -7.51
C LEU A 93 -3.20 17.16 -8.58
N PRO A 94 -3.25 17.94 -9.67
CA PRO A 94 -2.26 17.87 -10.76
C PRO A 94 -0.89 18.33 -10.30
N ILE A 95 0.16 17.72 -10.86
CA ILE A 95 1.55 18.17 -10.75
C ILE A 95 1.99 18.65 -12.12
N VAL A 96 2.48 19.88 -12.18
CA VAL A 96 2.92 20.53 -13.42
C VAL A 96 4.38 20.94 -13.34
N ASP A 97 5.00 21.16 -14.49
CA ASP A 97 6.30 21.82 -14.59
C ASP A 97 6.18 23.36 -14.49
N LYS A 98 7.30 24.06 -14.68
CA LYS A 98 7.36 25.55 -14.67
C LYS A 98 6.59 26.21 -15.83
N GLU A 99 6.30 25.46 -16.89
CA GLU A 99 5.53 25.90 -18.05
C GLU A 99 4.04 25.50 -17.95
N HIS A 100 3.62 24.99 -16.78
CA HIS A 100 2.29 24.46 -16.48
C HIS A 100 1.89 23.20 -17.30
N LYS A 101 2.85 22.44 -17.83
CA LYS A 101 2.58 21.15 -18.47
C LYS A 101 2.36 20.07 -17.44
N VAL A 102 1.36 19.26 -17.62
CA VAL A 102 1.01 18.16 -16.71
C VAL A 102 2.08 17.07 -16.75
N LEU A 103 2.67 16.79 -15.60
CA LEU A 103 3.70 15.75 -15.41
C LEU A 103 3.14 14.50 -14.72
N ASP A 104 2.30 14.69 -13.70
CA ASP A 104 1.69 13.63 -12.87
C ASP A 104 0.51 14.19 -12.09
N TYR A 105 -0.06 13.39 -11.20
CA TYR A 105 -1.10 13.82 -10.26
C TYR A 105 -1.02 13.06 -8.94
N LEU A 106 -1.57 13.67 -7.89
CA LEU A 106 -1.73 13.07 -6.57
C LEU A 106 -3.21 12.87 -6.24
N THR A 107 -3.49 11.79 -5.53
CA THR A 107 -4.76 11.51 -4.86
C THR A 107 -4.47 11.13 -3.41
N LEU A 108 -5.46 11.19 -2.52
CA LEU A 108 -5.28 10.73 -1.14
C LEU A 108 -4.85 9.25 -1.08
N SER A 109 -5.33 8.42 -2.02
CA SER A 109 -4.92 7.01 -2.09
C SER A 109 -3.44 6.83 -2.46
N LYS A 110 -2.92 7.62 -3.41
CA LYS A 110 -1.48 7.62 -3.77
C LYS A 110 -0.62 8.12 -2.60
N ILE A 111 -1.05 9.19 -1.93
CA ILE A 111 -0.34 9.74 -0.75
C ILE A 111 -0.29 8.71 0.37
N ASN A 112 -1.43 8.10 0.72
CA ASN A 112 -1.50 7.09 1.76
C ASN A 112 -0.63 5.86 1.44
N LYS A 113 -0.58 5.44 0.17
CA LYS A 113 0.29 4.37 -0.28
C LYS A 113 1.78 4.75 -0.14
N SER A 114 2.14 5.98 -0.51
CA SER A 114 3.51 6.50 -0.35
C SER A 114 3.92 6.68 1.12
N LYS A 115 3.00 7.16 1.98
CA LYS A 115 3.23 7.24 3.43
C LYS A 115 3.41 5.86 4.06
N LYS A 116 2.66 4.84 3.61
CA LYS A 116 2.87 3.45 4.04
C LYS A 116 4.26 2.93 3.67
N ILE A 117 4.77 3.30 2.50
CA ILE A 117 6.14 2.92 2.07
C ILE A 117 7.20 3.63 2.92
N ASN A 118 7.03 4.91 3.23
CA ASN A 118 7.96 5.67 4.07
C ASN A 118 7.93 5.28 5.56
N ASN A 119 6.84 4.65 6.01
CA ASN A 119 6.71 4.06 7.35
C ASN A 119 6.96 2.55 7.33
N SER A 120 7.69 2.04 6.34
CA SER A 120 8.05 0.63 6.28
C SER A 120 8.97 0.26 7.43
N LEU A 121 8.75 -0.93 8.00
CA LEU A 121 9.55 -1.50 9.07
C LEU A 121 10.55 -2.52 8.50
N ASP A 122 11.08 -2.25 7.30
CA ASP A 122 11.99 -3.12 6.56
C ASP A 122 13.31 -3.41 7.30
N ASN A 123 13.73 -2.49 8.17
CA ASN A 123 14.92 -2.65 9.01
C ASN A 123 14.61 -3.13 10.44
N VAL A 124 13.37 -3.54 10.71
CA VAL A 124 12.94 -4.00 12.03
C VAL A 124 12.77 -5.51 12.00
N SER A 125 13.62 -6.21 12.77
CA SER A 125 13.53 -7.66 12.92
C SER A 125 12.33 -8.06 13.77
N VAL A 126 11.78 -9.25 13.51
CA VAL A 126 10.67 -9.83 14.27
C VAL A 126 11.11 -11.16 14.89
N VAL A 127 11.05 -11.24 16.19
CA VAL A 127 11.29 -12.49 16.93
C VAL A 127 9.97 -13.17 17.21
N ILE A 128 9.82 -14.41 16.73
CA ILE A 128 8.62 -15.23 16.95
C ILE A 128 8.99 -16.36 17.90
N MET A 129 8.34 -16.39 19.07
CA MET A 129 8.58 -17.45 20.06
C MET A 129 7.78 -18.71 19.72
N ALA A 130 8.44 -19.66 19.08
CA ALA A 130 7.84 -20.86 18.50
C ALA A 130 8.24 -22.18 19.23
N GLY A 131 8.91 -22.09 20.38
CA GLY A 131 9.47 -23.26 21.11
C GLY A 131 8.48 -24.03 21.99
N GLY A 132 7.27 -23.53 22.20
CA GLY A 132 6.31 -24.11 23.14
C GLY A 132 5.66 -25.40 22.64
N GLU A 133 5.36 -26.34 23.58
CA GLU A 133 4.71 -27.63 23.27
C GLU A 133 3.26 -27.54 22.79
N GLY A 134 2.58 -26.43 23.09
CA GLY A 134 1.19 -26.23 22.66
C GLY A 134 0.18 -27.19 23.31
N VAL A 135 0.36 -27.54 24.58
CA VAL A 135 -0.43 -28.56 25.32
C VAL A 135 -1.94 -28.34 25.24
N ARG A 136 -2.37 -27.07 25.27
CA ARG A 136 -3.80 -26.68 25.17
C ARG A 136 -4.45 -26.96 23.80
N MET A 137 -3.63 -27.26 22.78
CA MET A 137 -4.08 -27.56 21.42
C MET A 137 -3.97 -29.05 21.07
N ARG A 138 -3.80 -29.94 22.06
CA ARG A 138 -3.87 -31.38 21.85
C ARG A 138 -5.28 -31.79 21.40
N PRO A 139 -5.43 -32.76 20.50
CA PRO A 139 -4.42 -33.73 20.01
C PRO A 139 -3.55 -33.22 18.84
N PHE A 140 -3.84 -32.07 18.20
CA PHE A 140 -3.12 -31.60 17.02
C PHE A 140 -1.62 -31.43 17.27
N THR A 141 -1.24 -30.92 18.44
CA THR A 141 0.16 -30.72 18.82
C THR A 141 0.91 -31.99 19.18
N ASN A 142 0.21 -33.13 19.28
CA ASN A 142 0.89 -34.43 19.36
C ASN A 142 1.63 -34.80 18.07
N VAL A 143 1.19 -34.25 16.92
CA VAL A 143 1.78 -34.50 15.60
C VAL A 143 2.54 -33.29 15.09
N LEU A 144 1.92 -32.12 15.08
CA LEU A 144 2.49 -30.87 14.54
C LEU A 144 2.96 -29.95 15.68
N PRO A 145 4.05 -29.16 15.51
CA PRO A 145 4.33 -28.07 16.41
C PRO A 145 3.22 -27.01 16.31
N LYS A 146 2.89 -26.33 17.44
CA LYS A 146 1.82 -25.32 17.50
C LYS A 146 1.85 -24.30 16.36
N PRO A 147 3.01 -23.74 15.95
CA PRO A 147 3.09 -22.80 14.85
C PRO A 147 2.57 -23.32 13.51
N LEU A 148 2.61 -24.64 13.30
CA LEU A 148 2.14 -25.29 12.05
C LEU A 148 0.70 -25.79 12.12
N VAL A 149 0.00 -25.64 13.25
CA VAL A 149 -1.43 -25.99 13.32
C VAL A 149 -2.21 -25.07 12.37
N PRO A 150 -3.02 -25.64 11.45
CA PRO A 150 -3.73 -24.85 10.47
C PRO A 150 -4.95 -24.14 11.07
N ILE A 151 -5.11 -22.86 10.70
CA ILE A 151 -6.32 -22.06 10.92
C ILE A 151 -6.78 -21.57 9.56
N HIS A 152 -8.02 -21.85 9.18
CA HIS A 152 -8.54 -21.51 7.84
C HIS A 152 -7.64 -21.98 6.69
N GLY A 153 -7.09 -23.18 6.79
CA GLY A 153 -6.24 -23.79 5.75
C GLY A 153 -4.79 -23.28 5.70
N LYS A 154 -4.36 -22.42 6.62
CA LYS A 154 -3.01 -21.85 6.67
C LYS A 154 -2.41 -21.98 8.08
N PRO A 155 -1.11 -22.32 8.23
CA PRO A 155 -0.44 -22.39 9.52
C PRO A 155 -0.51 -21.09 10.34
N ILE A 156 -0.61 -21.22 11.66
CA ILE A 156 -0.63 -20.05 12.58
C ILE A 156 0.54 -19.12 12.32
N ILE A 157 1.74 -19.68 12.12
CA ILE A 157 2.95 -18.89 11.93
C ILE A 157 2.90 -18.03 10.68
N GLU A 158 2.30 -18.51 9.59
CA GLU A 158 2.13 -17.70 8.38
C GLU A 158 1.16 -16.54 8.59
N HIS A 159 0.09 -16.74 9.35
CA HIS A 159 -0.82 -15.65 9.72
C HIS A 159 -0.11 -14.56 10.51
N ILE A 160 0.82 -14.94 11.40
CA ILE A 160 1.64 -13.99 12.16
C ILE A 160 2.58 -13.24 11.21
N ILE A 161 3.37 -13.96 10.42
CA ILE A 161 4.34 -13.38 9.48
C ILE A 161 3.67 -12.43 8.49
N GLU A 162 2.52 -12.80 7.93
CA GLU A 162 1.78 -11.93 7.00
C GLU A 162 1.36 -10.59 7.59
N ARG A 163 1.13 -10.48 8.88
CA ARG A 163 0.82 -9.19 9.53
C ARG A 163 2.03 -8.27 9.52
N PHE A 164 3.21 -8.81 9.72
CA PHE A 164 4.45 -8.05 9.71
C PHE A 164 4.93 -7.74 8.28
N THR A 165 4.78 -8.67 7.34
CA THR A 165 5.13 -8.41 5.92
C THR A 165 4.25 -7.33 5.30
N LYS A 166 3.00 -7.15 5.75
CA LYS A 166 2.12 -6.03 5.34
C LYS A 166 2.65 -4.66 5.74
N VAL A 167 3.53 -4.58 6.74
CA VAL A 167 4.22 -3.36 7.16
C VAL A 167 5.71 -3.40 6.78
N TYR A 168 6.05 -4.26 5.83
CA TYR A 168 7.36 -4.41 5.19
C TYR A 168 8.46 -5.02 6.06
N CYS A 169 8.17 -5.60 7.22
CA CYS A 169 9.16 -6.44 7.91
C CYS A 169 9.50 -7.68 7.06
N SER A 170 10.79 -7.96 6.90
CA SER A 170 11.28 -9.07 6.08
C SER A 170 12.29 -9.97 6.81
N ASP A 171 12.72 -9.62 8.01
CA ASP A 171 13.71 -10.36 8.81
C ASP A 171 13.04 -10.99 10.06
N PHE A 172 12.91 -12.33 10.05
CA PHE A 172 12.22 -13.11 11.07
C PHE A 172 13.17 -14.07 11.78
N HIS A 173 13.16 -14.03 13.11
CA HIS A 173 13.92 -14.94 13.96
C HIS A 173 12.99 -15.81 14.78
N LEU A 174 12.97 -17.10 14.50
CA LEU A 174 12.10 -18.07 15.18
C LEU A 174 12.88 -18.77 16.31
N THR A 175 12.49 -18.56 17.56
CA THR A 175 13.02 -19.39 18.65
C THR A 175 12.29 -20.71 18.70
N VAL A 176 13.01 -21.81 18.65
CA VAL A 176 12.44 -23.15 18.45
C VAL A 176 12.99 -24.17 19.44
N ASN A 177 12.13 -25.04 19.93
CA ASN A 177 12.49 -26.16 20.81
C ASN A 177 11.70 -27.40 20.43
N TYR A 178 10.44 -27.47 20.86
CA TYR A 178 9.56 -28.62 20.62
C TYR A 178 9.30 -28.84 19.12
N LYS A 179 9.62 -30.04 18.63
CA LYS A 179 9.46 -30.44 17.21
C LYS A 179 10.13 -29.49 16.21
N ARG A 180 11.24 -28.88 16.60
CA ARG A 180 11.98 -27.89 15.79
C ARG A 180 12.33 -28.37 14.39
N LYS A 181 12.63 -29.68 14.21
CA LYS A 181 12.96 -30.24 12.89
C LYS A 181 11.80 -30.13 11.90
N ILE A 182 10.57 -30.35 12.37
CA ILE A 182 9.37 -30.25 11.52
C ILE A 182 9.17 -28.79 11.08
N LEU A 183 9.36 -27.83 12.01
CA LEU A 183 9.20 -26.42 11.68
C LEU A 183 10.28 -25.94 10.69
N LYS A 184 11.53 -26.37 10.88
CA LYS A 184 12.63 -26.05 9.95
C LYS A 184 12.36 -26.62 8.55
N ALA A 185 12.01 -27.91 8.45
CA ALA A 185 11.68 -28.54 7.18
C ALA A 185 10.53 -27.86 6.45
N TYR A 186 9.53 -27.36 7.19
CA TYR A 186 8.43 -26.59 6.59
C TYR A 186 8.91 -25.34 5.87
N PHE A 187 9.79 -24.54 6.49
CA PHE A 187 10.34 -23.33 5.87
C PHE A 187 11.35 -23.62 4.76
N GLU A 188 12.08 -24.73 4.84
CA GLU A 188 12.97 -25.19 3.76
C GLU A 188 12.15 -25.51 2.50
N GLU A 189 10.98 -26.16 2.64
CA GLU A 189 10.10 -26.46 1.52
C GLU A 189 9.35 -25.23 1.00
N LEU A 190 8.92 -24.33 1.91
CA LEU A 190 8.16 -23.13 1.58
C LEU A 190 8.97 -22.12 0.75
N GLN A 191 10.29 -22.01 0.98
CA GLN A 191 11.20 -21.07 0.32
C GLN A 191 10.62 -19.64 0.24
N PRO A 192 10.29 -18.99 1.38
CA PRO A 192 9.59 -17.72 1.39
C PRO A 192 10.45 -16.59 0.80
N LYS A 193 9.80 -15.48 0.39
CA LYS A 193 10.46 -14.27 -0.12
C LYS A 193 11.00 -13.35 0.99
N TYR A 194 10.95 -13.76 2.25
CA TYR A 194 11.46 -13.08 3.42
C TYR A 194 12.49 -13.94 4.14
N ASP A 195 13.36 -13.33 4.93
CA ASP A 195 14.43 -14.02 5.63
C ASP A 195 13.90 -14.70 6.89
N VAL A 196 14.23 -15.98 7.07
CA VAL A 196 13.90 -16.74 8.27
C VAL A 196 15.17 -17.34 8.86
N SER A 197 15.46 -17.01 10.11
CA SER A 197 16.53 -17.61 10.88
C SER A 197 15.99 -18.34 12.12
N PHE A 198 16.62 -19.44 12.48
CA PHE A 198 16.22 -20.24 13.63
C PHE A 198 17.18 -20.08 14.79
N VAL A 199 16.61 -19.96 15.99
CA VAL A 199 17.34 -19.92 17.26
C VAL A 199 16.92 -21.13 18.07
N ASP A 200 17.80 -22.12 18.15
CA ASP A 200 17.53 -23.36 18.87
C ASP A 200 17.62 -23.16 20.39
N GLU A 201 16.59 -23.60 21.10
CA GLU A 201 16.58 -23.67 22.56
C GLU A 201 16.84 -25.13 22.97
N ASP A 202 17.81 -25.34 23.86
CA ASP A 202 18.10 -26.69 24.41
C ASP A 202 17.08 -27.11 25.46
N LYS A 203 16.52 -26.14 26.19
CA LYS A 203 15.50 -26.33 27.23
C LYS A 203 14.39 -25.28 27.07
N PRO A 204 13.14 -25.60 27.41
CA PRO A 204 12.08 -24.61 27.47
C PRO A 204 12.41 -23.53 28.48
N LEU A 205 12.58 -22.30 28.05
CA LEU A 205 12.96 -21.13 28.87
C LEU A 205 11.78 -20.21 29.21
N GLY A 206 10.58 -20.66 28.94
CA GLY A 206 9.35 -19.88 29.14
C GLY A 206 9.14 -18.80 28.09
N THR A 207 8.27 -17.86 28.41
CA THR A 207 7.70 -16.93 27.41
C THR A 207 8.74 -15.97 26.79
N ALA A 208 9.77 -15.57 27.53
CA ALA A 208 10.77 -14.61 27.05
C ALA A 208 12.22 -15.07 27.25
N GLY A 209 12.43 -16.24 27.84
CA GLY A 209 13.76 -16.71 28.17
C GLY A 209 14.65 -16.96 26.96
N SER A 210 14.07 -17.33 25.83
CA SER A 210 14.79 -17.52 24.55
C SER A 210 15.42 -16.25 24.00
N LEU A 211 14.95 -15.07 24.39
CA LEU A 211 15.53 -13.80 23.98
C LEU A 211 16.98 -13.63 24.43
N GLN A 212 17.43 -14.34 25.48
CA GLN A 212 18.83 -14.33 25.91
C GLN A 212 19.80 -14.77 24.81
N PHE A 213 19.39 -15.69 23.91
CA PHE A 213 20.20 -16.17 22.78
C PHE A 213 20.33 -15.13 21.65
N LEU A 214 19.53 -14.06 21.71
CA LEU A 214 19.54 -12.95 20.76
C LEU A 214 20.23 -11.71 21.33
N ARG A 215 20.78 -11.79 22.53
CA ARG A 215 21.45 -10.67 23.19
C ARG A 215 22.63 -10.18 22.35
N GLY A 216 22.64 -8.86 22.04
CA GLY A 216 23.65 -8.23 21.20
C GLY A 216 23.53 -8.51 19.70
N LYS A 217 22.53 -9.29 19.24
CA LYS A 217 22.32 -9.57 17.83
C LYS A 217 21.67 -8.39 17.09
N PHE A 218 20.79 -7.67 17.77
CA PHE A 218 20.09 -6.52 17.20
C PHE A 218 20.69 -5.20 17.70
N LYS A 219 20.90 -4.26 16.77
CA LYS A 219 21.31 -2.88 17.07
C LYS A 219 20.13 -1.93 17.19
N ASN A 220 19.01 -2.28 16.56
CA ASN A 220 17.78 -1.51 16.52
C ASN A 220 16.68 -2.17 17.37
N PRO A 221 15.62 -1.46 17.73
CA PRO A 221 14.41 -2.07 18.29
C PRO A 221 13.89 -3.20 17.39
N PHE A 222 13.31 -4.23 17.99
CA PHE A 222 12.72 -5.37 17.30
C PHE A 222 11.39 -5.76 17.93
N PHE A 223 10.52 -6.41 17.16
CA PHE A 223 9.28 -6.96 17.68
C PHE A 223 9.50 -8.34 18.30
N VAL A 224 8.67 -8.65 19.30
CA VAL A 224 8.58 -9.99 19.90
C VAL A 224 7.12 -10.42 19.92
N THR A 225 6.83 -11.63 19.47
CA THR A 225 5.46 -12.20 19.41
C THR A 225 5.45 -13.69 19.74
#